data_8fdb45079808a1a36f73ed3f433c188a
#
_entry.id   8fdb45079808a1a36f73ed3f433c188a
#
_cell.length_a   1.000
_cell.length_b   1.000
_cell.length_c   1.000
_cell.angle_alpha   90.00
_cell.angle_beta   90.00
_cell.angle_gamma   90.00
#
_symmetry.space_group_name_H-M   'P 1'
#
loop_
_entity.id
_entity.type
_entity.pdbx_description
1 polymer ?
#
loop_
_entity_poly.entity_id
_entity_poly.type
_entity_poly.pdbx_seq_one_letter_code
_entity_poly.pdbx_strand_id
1 'polypeptide(L)'
;MVREEPVTPEVERKIDNYIKSMPSLPTTVAKVLEVCNNPRTSPADLNQVISLDPVLVGRVLKLINSAYYGLGQQVTSLVRAIIMLGINTVKNLALSSAVLRNLTSRKDFQALEMDGFWRHSLCVGVAAKMIAKKRGVDPKLTEEYFAAGLLHDIGKIPFNAVFPTEYVNTLAIADRERISLHMAEQRIFGADHTEVGQRIAKAWRLEGAVGDTIAYHHAYQNYSGPYKDVLYSVVVANRFASMMEIGFSGNRYPEKLEGVVWEYLGIDRSIFEEIEGQVNKEIEKAQVFLKIE
;
A
#
# COMPACT_ATOMS: atom_id res chain seq x y z
N MET A 1 -20.46 21.04 11.04
CA MET A 1 -21.13 19.95 10.31
C MET A 1 -20.98 20.24 8.84
N VAL A 2 -20.02 19.58 8.17
CA VAL A 2 -19.89 19.64 6.71
C VAL A 2 -21.02 18.79 6.16
N ARG A 3 -21.89 19.33 5.30
CA ARG A 3 -22.87 18.52 4.58
C ARG A 3 -22.09 17.58 3.67
N GLU A 4 -22.16 16.29 3.94
CA GLU A 4 -21.74 15.26 3.00
C GLU A 4 -22.71 15.32 1.83
N GLU A 5 -22.28 15.89 0.72
CA GLU A 5 -23.04 15.75 -0.52
C GLU A 5 -22.86 14.30 -1.01
N PRO A 6 -23.93 13.61 -1.36
CA PRO A 6 -23.81 12.26 -1.86
C PRO A 6 -23.01 12.22 -3.17
N VAL A 7 -22.24 11.17 -3.37
CA VAL A 7 -21.52 10.90 -4.63
C VAL A 7 -22.48 11.11 -5.81
N THR A 8 -22.11 11.97 -6.76
CA THR A 8 -22.96 12.14 -7.94
C THR A 8 -22.87 10.89 -8.80
N PRO A 9 -23.98 10.48 -9.45
CA PRO A 9 -23.99 9.29 -10.33
C PRO A 9 -22.95 9.39 -11.46
N GLU A 10 -22.57 10.58 -11.86
CA GLU A 10 -21.54 10.79 -12.87
C GLU A 10 -20.14 10.45 -12.35
N VAL A 11 -19.78 10.89 -11.16
CA VAL A 11 -18.50 10.59 -10.49
C VAL A 11 -18.39 9.07 -10.30
N GLU A 12 -19.42 8.44 -9.76
CA GLU A 12 -19.47 6.99 -9.57
C GLU A 12 -19.22 6.23 -10.87
N ARG A 13 -19.98 6.57 -11.91
CA ARG A 13 -19.86 5.93 -13.22
C ARG A 13 -18.46 6.07 -13.81
N LYS A 14 -17.84 7.25 -13.74
CA LYS A 14 -16.50 7.49 -14.27
C LYS A 14 -15.45 6.67 -13.51
N ILE A 15 -15.51 6.65 -12.19
CA ILE A 15 -14.60 5.85 -11.35
C ILE A 15 -14.77 4.36 -11.66
N ASP A 16 -16.00 3.85 -11.69
CA ASP A 16 -16.27 2.44 -11.96
C ASP A 16 -15.81 2.03 -13.36
N ASN A 17 -16.01 2.88 -14.37
CA ASN A 17 -15.51 2.62 -15.72
C ASN A 17 -13.97 2.58 -15.75
N TYR A 18 -13.31 3.47 -15.03
CA TYR A 18 -11.84 3.44 -14.91
C TYR A 18 -11.38 2.14 -14.25
N ILE A 19 -11.97 1.76 -13.11
CA ILE A 19 -11.62 0.52 -12.40
C ILE A 19 -11.85 -0.71 -13.30
N LYS A 20 -12.96 -0.76 -14.04
CA LYS A 20 -13.22 -1.84 -15.02
C LYS A 20 -12.21 -1.86 -16.16
N SER A 21 -11.65 -0.72 -16.54
CA SER A 21 -10.62 -0.61 -17.58
C SER A 21 -9.20 -0.91 -17.09
N MET A 22 -9.01 -0.99 -15.76
CA MET A 22 -7.70 -1.35 -15.19
C MET A 22 -7.37 -2.81 -15.55
N PRO A 23 -6.11 -3.11 -15.89
CA PRO A 23 -5.71 -4.50 -16.08
C PRO A 23 -6.03 -5.32 -14.82
N SER A 24 -6.66 -6.48 -14.99
CA SER A 24 -6.85 -7.41 -13.87
C SER A 24 -5.49 -7.90 -13.35
N LEU A 25 -5.45 -8.30 -12.09
CA LEU A 25 -4.26 -9.00 -11.59
C LEU A 25 -4.03 -10.27 -12.44
N PRO A 26 -2.76 -10.62 -12.73
CA PRO A 26 -2.46 -11.87 -13.41
C PRO A 26 -3.14 -13.05 -12.70
N THR A 27 -3.69 -13.97 -13.48
CA THR A 27 -4.42 -15.14 -12.94
C THR A 27 -3.56 -15.92 -11.92
N THR A 28 -2.25 -15.97 -12.15
CA THR A 28 -1.30 -16.60 -11.23
C THR A 28 -1.27 -15.90 -9.88
N VAL A 29 -1.29 -14.56 -9.85
CA VAL A 29 -1.30 -13.80 -8.60
C VAL A 29 -2.62 -13.98 -7.85
N ALA A 30 -3.75 -13.96 -8.54
CA ALA A 30 -5.05 -14.27 -7.93
C ALA A 30 -5.04 -15.67 -7.28
N LYS A 31 -4.46 -16.66 -7.95
CA LYS A 31 -4.28 -18.00 -7.40
C LYS A 31 -3.31 -18.06 -6.22
N VAL A 32 -2.24 -17.28 -6.25
CA VAL A 32 -1.31 -17.15 -5.10
C VAL A 32 -2.05 -16.65 -3.87
N LEU A 33 -2.88 -15.62 -4.02
CA LEU A 33 -3.68 -15.09 -2.91
C LEU A 33 -4.66 -16.16 -2.38
N GLU A 34 -5.38 -16.85 -3.27
CA GLU A 34 -6.32 -17.91 -2.91
C GLU A 34 -5.64 -19.04 -2.13
N VAL A 35 -4.52 -19.56 -2.64
CA VAL A 35 -3.77 -20.63 -1.99
C VAL A 35 -3.23 -20.18 -0.63
N CYS A 36 -2.68 -18.98 -0.54
CA CYS A 36 -2.11 -18.47 0.72
C CYS A 36 -3.17 -18.14 1.79
N ASN A 37 -4.44 -18.00 1.43
CA ASN A 37 -5.54 -17.84 2.39
C ASN A 37 -5.90 -19.17 3.09
N ASN A 38 -5.40 -20.31 2.61
CA ASN A 38 -5.55 -21.60 3.27
C ASN A 38 -4.44 -21.81 4.31
N PRO A 39 -4.75 -21.97 5.61
CA PRO A 39 -3.74 -22.16 6.66
C PRO A 39 -2.89 -23.43 6.52
N ARG A 40 -3.35 -24.38 5.69
CA ARG A 40 -2.63 -25.65 5.44
C ARG A 40 -1.68 -25.59 4.26
N THR A 41 -1.56 -24.43 3.60
CA THR A 41 -0.69 -24.28 2.42
C THR A 41 0.77 -24.53 2.77
N SER A 42 1.38 -25.41 2.02
CA SER A 42 2.81 -25.73 2.10
C SER A 42 3.64 -24.85 1.16
N PRO A 43 4.95 -24.71 1.38
CA PRO A 43 5.87 -24.11 0.42
C PRO A 43 5.81 -24.73 -0.99
N ALA A 44 5.53 -26.03 -1.08
CA ALA A 44 5.41 -26.71 -2.34
C ALA A 44 4.16 -26.29 -3.12
N ASP A 45 3.02 -26.12 -2.44
CA ASP A 45 1.77 -25.66 -3.06
C ASP A 45 1.94 -24.25 -3.64
N LEU A 46 2.53 -23.32 -2.88
CA LEU A 46 2.79 -21.97 -3.36
C LEU A 46 3.78 -21.99 -4.54
N ASN A 47 4.85 -22.78 -4.45
CA ASN A 47 5.79 -22.91 -5.56
C ASN A 47 5.12 -23.43 -6.82
N GLN A 48 4.23 -24.43 -6.72
CA GLN A 48 3.51 -24.98 -7.86
C GLN A 48 2.70 -23.90 -8.59
N VAL A 49 2.02 -23.04 -7.84
CA VAL A 49 1.21 -21.95 -8.43
C VAL A 49 2.09 -20.88 -9.07
N ILE A 50 3.10 -20.38 -8.36
CA ILE A 50 3.97 -19.29 -8.90
C ILE A 50 4.77 -19.78 -10.12
N SER A 51 5.21 -21.03 -10.14
CA SER A 51 6.00 -21.61 -11.24
C SER A 51 5.25 -21.70 -12.56
N LEU A 52 3.92 -21.54 -12.57
CA LEU A 52 3.12 -21.43 -13.79
C LEU A 52 3.35 -20.11 -14.56
N ASP A 53 3.97 -19.12 -13.91
CA ASP A 53 4.29 -17.81 -14.49
C ASP A 53 5.80 -17.53 -14.37
N PRO A 54 6.62 -17.87 -15.38
CA PRO A 54 8.05 -17.64 -15.34
C PRO A 54 8.45 -16.18 -15.14
N VAL A 55 7.63 -15.23 -15.61
CA VAL A 55 7.88 -13.80 -15.43
C VAL A 55 7.70 -13.43 -13.95
N LEU A 56 6.65 -13.91 -13.31
CA LEU A 56 6.44 -13.72 -11.88
C LEU A 56 7.55 -14.36 -11.04
N VAL A 57 7.98 -15.59 -11.39
CA VAL A 57 9.15 -16.23 -10.75
C VAL A 57 10.38 -15.35 -10.83
N GLY A 58 10.71 -14.86 -12.04
CA GLY A 58 11.88 -14.02 -12.26
C GLY A 58 11.82 -12.73 -11.43
N ARG A 59 10.67 -12.08 -11.35
CA ARG A 59 10.46 -10.87 -10.55
C ARG A 59 10.59 -11.13 -9.05
N VAL A 60 9.92 -12.15 -8.54
CA VAL A 60 10.01 -12.53 -7.12
C VAL A 60 11.46 -12.83 -6.75
N LEU A 61 12.18 -13.60 -7.55
CA LEU A 61 13.59 -13.89 -7.31
C LEU A 61 14.48 -12.65 -7.43
N LYS A 62 14.21 -11.74 -8.38
CA LYS A 62 14.91 -10.44 -8.50
C LYS A 62 14.73 -9.60 -7.26
N LEU A 63 13.51 -9.51 -6.72
CA LEU A 63 13.23 -8.81 -5.46
C LEU A 63 13.98 -9.43 -4.29
N ILE A 64 13.90 -10.74 -4.12
CA ILE A 64 14.53 -11.49 -3.02
C ILE A 64 16.06 -11.32 -3.05
N ASN A 65 16.67 -11.30 -4.23
CA ASN A 65 18.11 -11.13 -4.39
C ASN A 65 18.56 -9.65 -4.39
N SER A 66 17.65 -8.71 -4.20
CA SER A 66 17.99 -7.29 -4.13
C SER A 66 18.65 -6.90 -2.81
N ALA A 67 19.25 -5.71 -2.80
CA ALA A 67 19.81 -5.12 -1.58
C ALA A 67 18.77 -4.91 -0.46
N TYR A 68 17.48 -4.87 -0.82
CA TYR A 68 16.39 -4.74 0.15
C TYR A 68 16.31 -5.91 1.13
N TYR A 69 16.54 -7.15 0.64
CA TYR A 69 16.58 -8.33 1.50
C TYR A 69 17.96 -8.60 2.08
N GLY A 70 19.03 -8.17 1.41
CA GLY A 70 20.40 -8.27 1.91
C GLY A 70 20.85 -9.72 2.21
N LEU A 71 20.31 -10.68 1.48
CA LEU A 71 20.68 -12.10 1.64
C LEU A 71 22.12 -12.28 1.16
N GLY A 72 23.02 -12.70 2.04
CA GLY A 72 24.44 -12.85 1.72
C GLY A 72 24.77 -13.89 0.63
N GLN A 73 23.78 -14.62 0.15
CA GLN A 73 23.87 -15.62 -0.91
C GLN A 73 22.74 -15.45 -1.92
N GLN A 74 23.04 -15.69 -3.20
CA GLN A 74 22.05 -15.67 -4.26
C GLN A 74 21.06 -16.83 -4.11
N VAL A 75 19.76 -16.51 -4.14
CA VAL A 75 18.67 -17.48 -4.11
C VAL A 75 18.19 -17.69 -5.54
N THR A 76 18.40 -18.89 -6.06
CA THR A 76 18.02 -19.28 -7.45
C THR A 76 16.78 -20.17 -7.50
N SER A 77 16.31 -20.65 -6.35
CA SER A 77 15.15 -21.54 -6.23
C SER A 77 14.03 -20.83 -5.47
N LEU A 78 12.83 -20.81 -6.08
CA LEU A 78 11.64 -20.27 -5.45
C LEU A 78 11.24 -21.07 -4.18
N VAL A 79 11.38 -22.39 -4.20
CA VAL A 79 11.12 -23.24 -3.01
C VAL A 79 12.05 -22.84 -1.86
N ARG A 80 13.33 -22.64 -2.15
CA ARG A 80 14.30 -22.19 -1.14
C ARG A 80 13.94 -20.79 -0.60
N ALA A 81 13.51 -19.88 -1.49
CA ALA A 81 13.02 -18.56 -1.11
C ALA A 81 11.84 -18.66 -0.14
N ILE A 82 10.84 -19.48 -0.45
CA ILE A 82 9.65 -19.68 0.38
C ILE A 82 10.01 -20.29 1.75
N ILE A 83 10.91 -21.25 1.78
CA ILE A 83 11.36 -21.87 3.04
C ILE A 83 12.11 -20.86 3.92
N MET A 84 12.99 -20.04 3.31
CA MET A 84 13.80 -19.05 4.04
C MET A 84 12.99 -17.87 4.55
N LEU A 85 12.15 -17.30 3.68
CA LEU A 85 11.45 -16.03 3.94
C LEU A 85 10.01 -16.22 4.42
N GLY A 86 9.46 -17.40 4.23
CA GLY A 86 8.07 -17.73 4.56
C GLY A 86 7.09 -17.48 3.40
N ILE A 87 5.97 -18.18 3.45
CA ILE A 87 4.87 -18.10 2.47
C ILE A 87 4.34 -16.69 2.37
N ASN A 88 4.11 -16.03 3.51
CA ASN A 88 3.53 -14.70 3.59
C ASN A 88 4.42 -13.64 2.91
N THR A 89 5.73 -13.72 3.11
CA THR A 89 6.69 -12.84 2.42
C THR A 89 6.57 -12.98 0.91
N VAL A 90 6.63 -14.20 0.39
CA VAL A 90 6.59 -14.44 -1.06
C VAL A 90 5.23 -14.08 -1.66
N LYS A 91 4.12 -14.33 -0.94
CA LYS A 91 2.77 -13.87 -1.30
C LYS A 91 2.76 -12.34 -1.51
N ASN A 92 3.23 -11.59 -0.52
CA ASN A 92 3.18 -10.12 -0.55
C ASN A 92 4.14 -9.52 -1.60
N LEU A 93 5.26 -10.19 -1.89
CA LEU A 93 6.14 -9.81 -3.01
C LEU A 93 5.48 -10.00 -4.36
N ALA A 94 4.83 -11.12 -4.57
CA ALA A 94 4.11 -11.41 -5.80
C ALA A 94 2.97 -10.39 -6.01
N LEU A 95 2.22 -10.11 -4.95
CA LEU A 95 1.15 -9.12 -4.95
C LEU A 95 1.67 -7.71 -5.28
N SER A 96 2.62 -7.20 -4.50
CA SER A 96 3.18 -5.85 -4.67
C SER A 96 3.75 -5.65 -6.08
N SER A 97 4.50 -6.64 -6.59
CA SER A 97 5.05 -6.61 -7.95
C SER A 97 3.97 -6.54 -9.04
N ALA A 98 2.88 -7.29 -8.88
CA ALA A 98 1.79 -7.31 -9.85
C ALA A 98 0.97 -6.02 -9.83
N VAL A 99 0.65 -5.50 -8.65
CA VAL A 99 -0.11 -4.25 -8.48
C VAL A 99 0.68 -3.07 -9.02
N LEU A 100 1.95 -2.94 -8.64
CA LEU A 100 2.81 -1.85 -9.12
C LEU A 100 2.90 -1.84 -10.64
N ARG A 101 3.12 -3.00 -11.28
CA ARG A 101 3.16 -3.08 -12.75
C ARG A 101 1.90 -2.54 -13.41
N ASN A 102 0.74 -2.87 -12.87
CA ASN A 102 -0.55 -2.43 -13.43
C ASN A 102 -0.77 -0.93 -13.26
N LEU A 103 -0.21 -0.32 -12.22
CA LEU A 103 -0.45 1.08 -11.87
C LEU A 103 0.64 2.04 -12.36
N THR A 104 1.90 1.61 -12.45
CA THR A 104 3.02 2.49 -12.86
C THR A 104 3.14 2.68 -14.37
N SER A 105 2.51 1.83 -15.17
CA SER A 105 2.58 1.90 -16.64
C SER A 105 1.85 3.08 -17.27
N ARG A 106 1.00 3.79 -16.52
CA ARG A 106 0.21 4.93 -17.00
C ARG A 106 0.92 6.24 -16.66
N LYS A 107 1.14 7.10 -17.69
CA LYS A 107 1.89 8.36 -17.56
C LYS A 107 1.03 9.63 -17.56
N ASP A 108 -0.28 9.53 -17.71
CA ASP A 108 -1.16 10.68 -17.94
C ASP A 108 -1.77 11.26 -16.64
N PHE A 109 -0.92 11.49 -15.64
CA PHE A 109 -1.34 12.06 -14.37
C PHE A 109 -0.91 13.53 -14.27
N GLN A 110 -1.87 14.43 -14.04
CA GLN A 110 -1.63 15.88 -14.04
C GLN A 110 -1.67 16.52 -12.64
N ALA A 111 -2.47 16.00 -11.73
CA ALA A 111 -2.68 16.61 -10.41
C ALA A 111 -1.67 16.13 -9.37
N LEU A 112 -1.43 14.82 -9.27
CA LEU A 112 -0.39 14.23 -8.43
C LEU A 112 0.73 13.69 -9.31
N GLU A 113 1.95 14.18 -9.05
CA GLU A 113 3.14 13.60 -9.66
C GLU A 113 3.38 12.18 -9.13
N MET A 114 3.42 11.21 -10.05
CA MET A 114 3.45 9.80 -9.67
C MET A 114 4.76 9.38 -9.01
N ASP A 115 5.89 10.00 -9.33
CA ASP A 115 7.16 9.71 -8.67
C ASP A 115 7.10 10.11 -7.18
N GLY A 116 6.55 11.29 -6.88
CA GLY A 116 6.30 11.75 -5.52
C GLY A 116 5.32 10.84 -4.77
N PHE A 117 4.23 10.45 -5.43
CA PHE A 117 3.23 9.53 -4.89
C PHE A 117 3.84 8.17 -4.52
N TRP A 118 4.56 7.53 -5.44
CA TRP A 118 5.17 6.23 -5.17
C TRP A 118 6.31 6.30 -4.15
N ARG A 119 7.07 7.42 -4.13
CA ARG A 119 8.08 7.63 -3.10
C ARG A 119 7.46 7.73 -1.71
N HIS A 120 6.33 8.41 -1.58
CA HIS A 120 5.55 8.45 -0.32
C HIS A 120 5.07 7.04 0.06
N SER A 121 4.45 6.33 -0.87
CA SER A 121 3.93 4.98 -0.64
C SER A 121 5.03 3.99 -0.24
N LEU A 122 6.22 4.06 -0.87
CA LEU A 122 7.39 3.31 -0.45
C LEU A 122 7.84 3.66 0.97
N CYS A 123 7.89 4.95 1.30
CA CYS A 123 8.23 5.38 2.67
C CYS A 123 7.26 4.79 3.69
N VAL A 124 5.96 4.86 3.42
CA VAL A 124 4.94 4.29 4.31
C VAL A 124 5.13 2.78 4.48
N GLY A 125 5.35 2.05 3.38
CA GLY A 125 5.60 0.60 3.45
C GLY A 125 6.87 0.26 4.26
N VAL A 126 7.97 0.95 3.99
CA VAL A 126 9.25 0.76 4.71
C VAL A 126 9.09 1.11 6.19
N ALA A 127 8.51 2.25 6.52
CA ALA A 127 8.31 2.69 7.90
C ALA A 127 7.39 1.73 8.67
N ALA A 128 6.28 1.29 8.08
CA ALA A 128 5.38 0.31 8.70
C ALA A 128 6.10 -1.01 9.02
N LYS A 129 6.93 -1.50 8.08
CA LYS A 129 7.76 -2.68 8.30
C LYS A 129 8.82 -2.46 9.38
N MET A 130 9.44 -1.29 9.46
CA MET A 130 10.41 -0.95 10.50
C MET A 130 9.74 -0.88 11.88
N ILE A 131 8.55 -0.27 11.97
CA ILE A 131 7.74 -0.24 13.20
C ILE A 131 7.42 -1.67 13.65
N ALA A 132 6.94 -2.52 12.73
CA ALA A 132 6.64 -3.93 13.02
C ALA A 132 7.87 -4.68 13.57
N LYS A 133 9.03 -4.52 12.95
CA LYS A 133 10.29 -5.13 13.42
C LYS A 133 10.68 -4.65 14.81
N LYS A 134 10.58 -3.36 15.09
CA LYS A 134 10.91 -2.80 16.41
C LYS A 134 9.96 -3.31 17.51
N ARG A 135 8.73 -3.59 17.15
CA ARG A 135 7.73 -4.21 18.03
C ARG A 135 7.91 -5.73 18.21
N GLY A 136 8.90 -6.32 17.56
CA GLY A 136 9.19 -7.76 17.68
C GLY A 136 8.26 -8.67 16.87
N VAL A 137 7.58 -8.14 15.86
CA VAL A 137 6.78 -8.96 14.94
C VAL A 137 7.69 -9.96 14.20
N ASP A 138 7.21 -11.20 14.05
CA ASP A 138 7.93 -12.24 13.31
C ASP A 138 8.40 -11.71 11.95
N PRO A 139 9.70 -11.79 11.64
CA PRO A 139 10.23 -11.33 10.35
C PRO A 139 9.49 -11.86 9.12
N LYS A 140 8.91 -13.06 9.20
CA LYS A 140 8.12 -13.67 8.13
C LYS A 140 6.76 -13.00 7.89
N LEU A 141 6.29 -12.20 8.84
CA LEU A 141 5.03 -11.46 8.75
C LEU A 141 5.24 -9.98 8.39
N THR A 142 6.45 -9.45 8.54
CA THR A 142 6.70 -7.99 8.36
C THR A 142 6.49 -7.49 6.93
N GLU A 143 6.53 -8.38 5.92
CA GLU A 143 6.27 -7.98 4.52
C GLU A 143 4.80 -7.62 4.27
N GLU A 144 3.88 -8.08 5.10
CA GLU A 144 2.48 -7.69 5.04
C GLU A 144 2.29 -6.21 5.41
N TYR A 145 3.05 -5.71 6.38
CA TYR A 145 3.08 -4.28 6.75
C TYR A 145 3.63 -3.41 5.61
N PHE A 146 4.68 -3.90 4.95
CA PHE A 146 5.23 -3.23 3.78
C PHE A 146 4.21 -3.15 2.64
N ALA A 147 3.59 -4.27 2.27
CA ALA A 147 2.62 -4.33 1.19
C ALA A 147 1.38 -3.47 1.48
N ALA A 148 0.86 -3.51 2.71
CA ALA A 148 -0.26 -2.71 3.14
C ALA A 148 0.07 -1.21 3.07
N GLY A 149 1.25 -0.79 3.55
CA GLY A 149 1.70 0.61 3.47
C GLY A 149 1.97 1.07 2.03
N LEU A 150 2.56 0.22 1.19
CA LEU A 150 2.81 0.55 -0.21
C LEU A 150 1.52 0.78 -1.01
N LEU A 151 0.44 0.10 -0.67
CA LEU A 151 -0.81 0.09 -1.43
C LEU A 151 -1.95 0.89 -0.79
N HIS A 152 -1.76 1.47 0.41
CA HIS A 152 -2.84 2.11 1.16
C HIS A 152 -3.58 3.21 0.38
N ASP A 153 -2.86 3.96 -0.43
CA ASP A 153 -3.32 5.15 -1.15
C ASP A 153 -3.75 4.92 -2.63
N ILE A 154 -3.84 3.66 -3.09
CA ILE A 154 -4.11 3.35 -4.51
C ILE A 154 -5.41 3.94 -5.04
N GLY A 155 -6.36 4.25 -4.16
CA GLY A 155 -7.62 4.90 -4.52
C GLY A 155 -7.48 6.33 -5.01
N LYS A 156 -6.34 7.00 -4.82
CA LYS A 156 -6.04 8.33 -5.37
C LYS A 156 -5.79 8.28 -6.89
N ILE A 157 -5.39 7.12 -7.41
CA ILE A 157 -5.04 6.94 -8.81
C ILE A 157 -6.23 7.19 -9.75
N PRO A 158 -7.44 6.64 -9.52
CA PRO A 158 -8.61 6.96 -10.32
C PRO A 158 -8.97 8.46 -10.31
N PHE A 159 -8.93 9.12 -9.17
CA PHE A 159 -9.19 10.56 -9.10
C PHE A 159 -8.21 11.36 -9.97
N ASN A 160 -6.92 11.07 -9.83
CA ASN A 160 -5.86 11.71 -10.60
C ASN A 160 -5.98 11.45 -12.11
N ALA A 161 -6.46 10.27 -12.51
CA ALA A 161 -6.58 9.86 -13.91
C ALA A 161 -7.85 10.38 -14.59
N VAL A 162 -8.98 10.40 -13.86
CA VAL A 162 -10.31 10.63 -14.45
C VAL A 162 -10.77 12.07 -14.27
N PHE A 163 -10.30 12.75 -13.23
CA PHE A 163 -10.68 14.10 -12.83
C PHE A 163 -9.46 15.01 -12.64
N PRO A 164 -8.53 15.11 -13.61
CA PRO A 164 -7.26 15.81 -13.38
C PRO A 164 -7.44 17.26 -12.96
N THR A 165 -8.37 18.01 -13.56
CA THR A 165 -8.63 19.41 -13.25
C THR A 165 -9.29 19.56 -11.87
N GLU A 166 -10.32 18.77 -11.62
CA GLU A 166 -11.04 18.79 -10.34
C GLU A 166 -10.14 18.34 -9.19
N TYR A 167 -9.23 17.38 -9.46
CA TYR A 167 -8.31 16.90 -8.45
C TYR A 167 -7.20 17.90 -8.11
N VAL A 168 -6.72 18.70 -9.09
CA VAL A 168 -5.87 19.87 -8.84
C VAL A 168 -6.58 20.85 -7.89
N ASN A 169 -7.85 21.14 -8.16
CA ASN A 169 -8.65 22.02 -7.31
C ASN A 169 -8.85 21.42 -5.91
N THR A 170 -9.07 20.11 -5.81
CA THR A 170 -9.21 19.40 -4.52
C THR A 170 -7.94 19.52 -3.68
N LEU A 171 -6.76 19.33 -4.28
CA LEU A 171 -5.46 19.53 -3.63
C LEU A 171 -5.30 21.00 -3.15
N ALA A 172 -5.66 21.97 -4.00
CA ALA A 172 -5.59 23.38 -3.65
C ALA A 172 -6.55 23.76 -2.50
N ILE A 173 -7.72 23.14 -2.43
CA ILE A 173 -8.67 23.32 -1.33
C ILE A 173 -8.09 22.75 -0.04
N ALA A 174 -7.56 21.50 -0.08
CA ALA A 174 -6.93 20.87 1.07
C ALA A 174 -5.80 21.75 1.65
N ASP A 175 -4.95 22.29 0.77
CA ASP A 175 -3.84 23.17 1.15
C ASP A 175 -4.32 24.50 1.72
N ARG A 176 -5.25 25.19 1.04
CA ARG A 176 -5.76 26.49 1.46
C ARG A 176 -6.50 26.42 2.79
N GLU A 177 -7.32 25.40 2.99
CA GLU A 177 -8.13 25.25 4.20
C GLU A 177 -7.43 24.49 5.32
N ARG A 178 -6.24 23.97 5.04
CA ARG A 178 -5.43 23.16 5.97
C ARG A 178 -6.18 21.94 6.51
N ILE A 179 -6.91 21.27 5.61
CA ILE A 179 -7.62 20.03 5.91
C ILE A 179 -6.90 18.84 5.25
N SER A 180 -7.19 17.63 5.72
CA SER A 180 -6.68 16.42 5.09
C SER A 180 -7.29 16.22 3.70
N LEU A 181 -6.53 15.56 2.81
CA LEU A 181 -6.95 15.38 1.42
C LEU A 181 -8.25 14.58 1.33
N HIS A 182 -8.43 13.51 2.12
CA HIS A 182 -9.66 12.72 2.07
C HIS A 182 -10.90 13.53 2.43
N MET A 183 -10.80 14.52 3.34
CA MET A 183 -11.90 15.45 3.63
C MET A 183 -12.22 16.37 2.46
N ALA A 184 -11.19 16.81 1.73
CA ALA A 184 -11.39 17.62 0.52
C ALA A 184 -11.99 16.77 -0.62
N GLU A 185 -11.55 15.52 -0.78
CA GLU A 185 -12.11 14.56 -1.74
C GLU A 185 -13.60 14.31 -1.45
N GLN A 186 -13.93 14.00 -0.19
CA GLN A 186 -15.33 13.80 0.23
C GLN A 186 -16.21 15.01 -0.10
N ARG A 187 -15.70 16.22 0.09
CA ARG A 187 -16.44 17.45 -0.20
C ARG A 187 -16.66 17.68 -1.70
N ILE A 188 -15.68 17.36 -2.54
CA ILE A 188 -15.74 17.66 -3.98
C ILE A 188 -16.38 16.53 -4.78
N PHE A 189 -16.10 15.29 -4.42
CA PHE A 189 -16.56 14.11 -5.17
C PHE A 189 -17.67 13.35 -4.47
N GLY A 190 -17.93 13.61 -3.17
CA GLY A 190 -18.84 12.85 -2.33
C GLY A 190 -18.29 11.44 -1.97
N ALA A 191 -17.05 11.16 -2.32
CA ALA A 191 -16.31 9.96 -1.96
C ALA A 191 -14.84 10.30 -1.76
N ASP A 192 -14.13 9.55 -0.94
CA ASP A 192 -12.69 9.67 -0.78
C ASP A 192 -11.91 8.51 -1.37
N HIS A 193 -10.58 8.62 -1.33
CA HIS A 193 -9.72 7.58 -1.90
C HIS A 193 -9.75 6.25 -1.12
N THR A 194 -10.23 6.21 0.12
CA THR A 194 -10.40 4.93 0.83
C THR A 194 -11.57 4.14 0.25
N GLU A 195 -12.67 4.80 -0.05
CA GLU A 195 -13.84 4.19 -0.70
C GLU A 195 -13.51 3.72 -2.12
N VAL A 196 -12.82 4.56 -2.90
CA VAL A 196 -12.37 4.19 -4.26
C VAL A 196 -11.35 3.06 -4.21
N GLY A 197 -10.41 3.11 -3.27
CA GLY A 197 -9.44 2.06 -3.01
C GLY A 197 -10.09 0.73 -2.64
N GLN A 198 -11.14 0.76 -1.82
CA GLN A 198 -11.93 -0.42 -1.48
C GLN A 198 -12.59 -1.07 -2.72
N ARG A 199 -13.08 -0.25 -3.66
CA ARG A 199 -13.62 -0.76 -4.95
C ARG A 199 -12.53 -1.44 -5.77
N ILE A 200 -11.31 -0.88 -5.83
CA ILE A 200 -10.15 -1.51 -6.48
C ILE A 200 -9.78 -2.81 -5.77
N ALA A 201 -9.67 -2.77 -4.44
CA ALA A 201 -9.36 -3.95 -3.64
C ALA A 201 -10.37 -5.09 -3.90
N LYS A 202 -11.67 -4.78 -3.94
CA LYS A 202 -12.72 -5.73 -4.29
C LYS A 202 -12.58 -6.29 -5.71
N ALA A 203 -12.31 -5.43 -6.70
CA ALA A 203 -12.13 -5.84 -8.10
C ALA A 203 -10.92 -6.77 -8.28
N TRP A 204 -9.86 -6.54 -7.52
CA TRP A 204 -8.63 -7.33 -7.54
C TRP A 204 -8.58 -8.43 -6.49
N ARG A 205 -9.64 -8.60 -5.67
CA ARG A 205 -9.72 -9.57 -4.57
C ARG A 205 -8.56 -9.43 -3.58
N LEU A 206 -8.20 -8.17 -3.26
CA LEU A 206 -7.22 -7.87 -2.22
C LEU A 206 -7.93 -7.95 -0.86
N GLU A 207 -7.86 -9.12 -0.25
CA GLU A 207 -8.43 -9.38 1.07
C GLU A 207 -7.35 -9.28 2.16
N GLY A 208 -7.78 -9.34 3.42
CA GLY A 208 -6.89 -9.33 4.56
C GLY A 208 -6.30 -7.96 4.86
N ALA A 209 -5.11 -7.94 5.46
CA ALA A 209 -4.50 -6.70 5.95
C ALA A 209 -4.35 -5.60 4.90
N VAL A 210 -4.04 -5.96 3.65
CA VAL A 210 -3.89 -4.98 2.56
C VAL A 210 -5.23 -4.34 2.22
N GLY A 211 -6.29 -5.14 2.00
CA GLY A 211 -7.61 -4.63 1.67
C GLY A 211 -8.21 -3.78 2.79
N ASP A 212 -8.07 -4.25 4.03
CA ASP A 212 -8.56 -3.54 5.20
C ASP A 212 -7.79 -2.23 5.44
N THR A 213 -6.48 -2.21 5.22
CA THR A 213 -5.69 -0.98 5.33
C THR A 213 -6.10 0.04 4.27
N ILE A 214 -6.30 -0.36 3.03
CA ILE A 214 -6.80 0.52 1.97
C ILE A 214 -8.13 1.16 2.38
N ALA A 215 -9.06 0.37 2.93
CA ALA A 215 -10.40 0.81 3.26
C ALA A 215 -10.49 1.67 4.54
N TYR A 216 -9.60 1.45 5.52
CA TYR A 216 -9.81 1.98 6.87
C TYR A 216 -8.70 2.90 7.39
N HIS A 217 -7.65 3.21 6.63
CA HIS A 217 -6.51 3.99 7.18
C HIS A 217 -6.86 5.44 7.59
N HIS A 218 -7.97 6.01 7.11
CA HIS A 218 -8.54 7.27 7.61
C HIS A 218 -9.69 7.08 8.62
N ALA A 219 -10.30 5.90 8.66
CA ALA A 219 -11.39 5.55 9.58
C ALA A 219 -10.98 4.41 10.53
N TYR A 220 -9.69 4.35 10.91
CA TYR A 220 -9.09 3.26 11.69
C TYR A 220 -9.74 3.06 13.06
N GLN A 221 -10.36 4.11 13.63
CA GLN A 221 -11.09 4.04 14.91
C GLN A 221 -12.30 3.09 14.82
N ASN A 222 -12.92 3.02 13.65
CA ASN A 222 -14.10 2.21 13.39
C ASN A 222 -13.75 0.76 13.03
N TYR A 223 -12.46 0.45 12.91
CA TYR A 223 -12.01 -0.89 12.52
C TYR A 223 -12.03 -1.88 13.66
N SER A 224 -12.77 -2.98 13.50
CA SER A 224 -12.89 -4.08 14.47
C SER A 224 -12.35 -5.42 13.96
N GLY A 225 -11.72 -5.45 12.79
CA GLY A 225 -11.20 -6.66 12.17
C GLY A 225 -9.87 -7.16 12.79
N PRO A 226 -9.36 -8.31 12.30
CA PRO A 226 -8.19 -8.99 12.88
C PRO A 226 -6.85 -8.34 12.53
N TYR A 227 -6.79 -7.43 11.54
CA TYR A 227 -5.55 -6.84 11.05
C TYR A 227 -5.25 -5.46 11.63
N LYS A 228 -5.78 -5.18 12.83
CA LYS A 228 -5.61 -3.89 13.54
C LYS A 228 -4.15 -3.52 13.73
N ASP A 229 -3.30 -4.49 13.96
CA ASP A 229 -1.86 -4.30 14.15
C ASP A 229 -1.17 -3.76 12.89
N VAL A 230 -1.49 -4.30 11.73
CA VAL A 230 -0.99 -3.83 10.43
C VAL A 230 -1.56 -2.45 10.11
N LEU A 231 -2.87 -2.29 10.22
CA LEU A 231 -3.57 -1.03 9.95
C LEU A 231 -2.99 0.12 10.77
N TYR A 232 -2.86 -0.04 12.09
CA TYR A 232 -2.34 1.00 12.97
C TYR A 232 -0.88 1.32 12.71
N SER A 233 -0.07 0.31 12.40
CA SER A 233 1.34 0.52 12.00
C SER A 233 1.44 1.33 10.70
N VAL A 234 0.56 1.09 9.73
CA VAL A 234 0.50 1.87 8.49
C VAL A 234 0.01 3.29 8.75
N VAL A 235 -0.99 3.49 9.59
CA VAL A 235 -1.48 4.83 9.97
C VAL A 235 -0.37 5.67 10.62
N VAL A 236 0.43 5.07 11.53
CA VAL A 236 1.61 5.74 12.12
C VAL A 236 2.68 6.03 11.07
N ALA A 237 2.95 5.07 10.19
CA ALA A 237 3.94 5.22 9.12
C ALA A 237 3.55 6.29 8.09
N ASN A 238 2.26 6.39 7.74
CA ASN A 238 1.74 7.43 6.85
C ASN A 238 1.91 8.81 7.48
N ARG A 239 1.60 8.93 8.77
CA ARG A 239 1.86 10.18 9.52
C ARG A 239 3.34 10.53 9.53
N PHE A 240 4.23 9.57 9.76
CA PHE A 240 5.67 9.75 9.70
C PHE A 240 6.11 10.26 8.32
N ALA A 241 5.75 9.58 7.23
CA ALA A 241 6.11 9.96 5.86
C ALA A 241 5.69 11.39 5.51
N SER A 242 4.48 11.79 5.94
CA SER A 242 3.97 13.14 5.73
C SER A 242 4.73 14.20 6.55
N MET A 243 5.11 13.90 7.79
CA MET A 243 5.89 14.81 8.64
C MET A 243 7.32 15.01 8.14
N MET A 244 7.92 13.95 7.59
CA MET A 244 9.27 13.97 7.05
C MET A 244 9.32 14.47 5.61
N GLU A 245 8.17 14.81 5.01
CA GLU A 245 8.03 15.29 3.62
C GLU A 245 8.70 14.34 2.61
N ILE A 246 8.63 13.01 2.86
CA ILE A 246 9.23 12.00 1.99
C ILE A 246 8.23 11.63 0.88
N GLY A 247 8.48 12.12 -0.33
CA GLY A 247 7.52 12.05 -1.43
C GLY A 247 6.32 12.97 -1.17
N PHE A 248 5.29 12.83 -2.00
CA PHE A 248 4.06 13.62 -1.84
C PHE A 248 2.85 12.86 -2.39
N SER A 249 1.91 12.52 -1.54
CA SER A 249 0.66 11.86 -1.91
C SER A 249 -0.57 12.79 -1.87
N GLY A 250 -0.33 14.11 -1.86
CA GLY A 250 -1.40 15.12 -1.86
C GLY A 250 -1.85 15.57 -0.47
N ASN A 251 -1.40 14.95 0.61
CA ASN A 251 -1.86 15.24 1.97
C ASN A 251 -0.81 15.99 2.80
N ARG A 252 -0.82 17.33 2.77
CA ARG A 252 0.10 18.17 3.57
C ARG A 252 -0.34 18.33 5.02
N TYR A 253 -1.63 18.23 5.27
CA TYR A 253 -2.23 18.44 6.60
C TYR A 253 -2.91 17.16 7.10
N PRO A 254 -2.13 16.09 7.32
CA PRO A 254 -2.68 14.84 7.82
C PRO A 254 -3.20 15.02 9.25
N GLU A 255 -4.26 14.31 9.57
CA GLU A 255 -4.90 14.35 10.88
C GLU A 255 -3.96 13.92 12.01
N LYS A 256 -4.23 14.42 13.20
CA LYS A 256 -3.50 13.98 14.39
C LYS A 256 -3.90 12.55 14.72
N LEU A 257 -2.89 11.73 15.03
CA LEU A 257 -3.14 10.38 15.53
C LEU A 257 -3.72 10.43 16.93
N GLU A 258 -4.76 9.64 17.15
CA GLU A 258 -5.37 9.48 18.48
C GLU A 258 -4.49 8.65 19.41
N GLY A 259 -4.66 8.86 20.70
CA GLY A 259 -3.90 8.15 21.75
C GLY A 259 -4.04 6.63 21.66
N VAL A 260 -5.21 6.15 21.27
CA VAL A 260 -5.51 4.71 21.14
C VAL A 260 -4.57 3.98 20.19
N VAL A 261 -4.06 4.63 19.15
CA VAL A 261 -3.12 4.01 18.18
C VAL A 261 -1.78 3.73 18.87
N TRP A 262 -1.27 4.72 19.60
CA TRP A 262 -0.01 4.63 20.31
C TRP A 262 -0.07 3.60 21.43
N GLU A 263 -1.15 3.63 22.21
CA GLU A 263 -1.40 2.69 23.29
C GLU A 263 -1.51 1.25 22.78
N TYR A 264 -2.30 1.02 21.72
CA TYR A 264 -2.46 -0.31 21.13
C TYR A 264 -1.14 -0.88 20.60
N LEU A 265 -0.34 -0.06 19.94
CA LEU A 265 0.94 -0.50 19.38
C LEU A 265 2.04 -0.63 20.47
N GLY A 266 1.83 -0.08 21.66
CA GLY A 266 2.85 -0.04 22.72
C GLY A 266 4.08 0.78 22.33
N ILE A 267 3.90 1.84 21.56
CA ILE A 267 4.95 2.77 21.10
C ILE A 267 4.52 4.21 21.39
N ASP A 268 5.46 5.12 21.30
CA ASP A 268 5.21 6.55 21.36
C ASP A 268 5.88 7.29 20.17
N ARG A 269 5.87 8.62 20.22
CA ARG A 269 6.42 9.44 19.12
C ARG A 269 7.92 9.30 18.94
N SER A 270 8.67 8.78 19.90
CA SER A 270 10.11 8.56 19.78
C SER A 270 10.44 7.56 18.66
N ILE A 271 9.48 6.71 18.30
CA ILE A 271 9.62 5.80 17.16
C ILE A 271 10.01 6.54 15.88
N PHE A 272 9.58 7.79 15.69
CA PHE A 272 9.92 8.59 14.51
C PHE A 272 11.40 8.93 14.46
N GLU A 273 11.99 9.33 15.59
CA GLU A 273 13.41 9.59 15.70
C GLU A 273 14.24 8.31 15.50
N GLU A 274 13.71 7.19 16.00
CA GLU A 274 14.38 5.89 15.89
C GLU A 274 14.45 5.35 14.45
N ILE A 275 13.44 5.63 13.62
CA ILE A 275 13.41 5.13 12.24
C ILE A 275 13.96 6.15 11.24
N GLU A 276 13.97 7.46 11.56
CA GLU A 276 14.38 8.54 10.66
C GLU A 276 15.78 8.33 10.07
N GLY A 277 16.75 8.01 10.93
CA GLY A 277 18.15 7.83 10.50
C GLY A 277 18.39 6.68 9.52
N GLN A 278 17.46 5.75 9.41
CA GLN A 278 17.59 4.55 8.59
C GLN A 278 16.61 4.52 7.41
N VAL A 279 15.48 5.23 7.51
CA VAL A 279 14.36 5.13 6.57
C VAL A 279 14.79 5.48 5.14
N ASN A 280 15.56 6.53 4.93
CA ASN A 280 16.01 6.92 3.59
C ASN A 280 16.85 5.83 2.93
N LYS A 281 17.77 5.21 3.67
CA LYS A 281 18.57 4.09 3.17
C LYS A 281 17.73 2.88 2.82
N GLU A 282 16.72 2.58 3.63
CA GLU A 282 15.80 1.47 3.35
C GLU A 282 14.86 1.78 2.16
N ILE A 283 14.43 3.04 1.99
CA ILE A 283 13.67 3.48 0.80
C ILE A 283 14.51 3.32 -0.47
N GLU A 284 15.79 3.72 -0.45
CA GLU A 284 16.68 3.54 -1.60
C GLU A 284 16.77 2.06 -2.02
N LYS A 285 16.91 1.16 -1.06
CA LYS A 285 16.90 -0.28 -1.33
C LYS A 285 15.55 -0.75 -1.87
N ALA A 286 14.44 -0.22 -1.33
CA ALA A 286 13.08 -0.59 -1.74
C ALA A 286 12.69 -0.04 -3.12
N GLN A 287 13.43 0.93 -3.69
CA GLN A 287 13.17 1.43 -5.05
C GLN A 287 13.19 0.33 -6.11
N VAL A 288 13.81 -0.82 -5.83
CA VAL A 288 13.75 -1.98 -6.72
C VAL A 288 12.32 -2.40 -7.05
N PHE A 289 11.36 -2.20 -6.13
CA PHE A 289 9.94 -2.51 -6.37
C PHE A 289 9.32 -1.67 -7.50
N LEU A 290 9.76 -0.41 -7.65
CA LEU A 290 9.27 0.50 -8.70
C LEU A 290 9.99 0.31 -10.04
N LYS A 291 11.15 -0.35 -10.06
CA LYS A 291 12.01 -0.54 -11.24
C LYS A 291 11.93 -1.94 -11.83
N ILE A 292 10.95 -2.76 -11.42
CA ILE A 292 10.77 -4.12 -11.95
C ILE A 292 9.90 -4.03 -13.20
N GLU A 293 10.54 -4.04 -14.36
CA GLU A 293 9.91 -4.24 -15.66
C GLU A 293 9.54 -5.71 -15.92
#